data_f18f807fb99613e7d8e6ca363d896644
#
_entry.id   f18f807fb99613e7d8e6ca363d896644
#
_cell.length_a   1.000
_cell.length_b   1.000
_cell.length_c   1.000
_cell.angle_alpha   90.00
_cell.angle_beta   90.00
_cell.angle_gamma   90.00
#
_symmetry.space_group_name_H-M   'P 1'
#
loop_
_entity.id
_entity.type
_entity.pdbx_description
1 polymer ?
#
loop_
_entity_poly.entity_id
_entity_poly.type
_entity_poly.pdbx_seq_one_letter_code
_entity_poly.pdbx_strand_id
1 'polypeptide(L)'
;MARLLDAPLVASGVSRLVYDCNRPPEADDAIAAESAGVAIPGNVGLTAEERRLRMERYYAPFHRALAACIDGRLSRPRAPVQVPVQVPVLLTVHSFTPVYDGVRREMDLGILHDADARFADLLIDVVESDGDLMVRRNAPYGPKDGVTHTLIEHGLRRGLPNAMVEIRNDLIESPETQNAMAARLARYAAQARAAMESMANPEAARAGGAVDRPLASRAAG
;
A
#
# COMPACT_ATOMS: atom_id res chain seq x y z
N MET A 1 -10.71 5.11 -0.75
CA MET A 1 -9.94 4.38 0.27
C MET A 1 -9.42 5.32 1.39
N ALA A 2 -8.56 6.30 1.13
CA ALA A 2 -8.00 7.17 2.17
C ALA A 2 -9.06 7.81 3.09
N ARG A 3 -10.15 8.37 2.51
CA ARG A 3 -11.29 8.89 3.29
C ARG A 3 -11.98 7.85 4.18
N LEU A 4 -12.07 6.59 3.72
CA LEU A 4 -12.69 5.51 4.47
C LEU A 4 -11.83 5.03 5.66
N LEU A 5 -10.52 5.25 5.56
CA LEU A 5 -9.54 4.89 6.60
C LEU A 5 -9.16 6.09 7.50
N ASP A 6 -9.72 7.27 7.25
CA ASP A 6 -9.25 8.53 7.87
C ASP A 6 -7.71 8.67 7.80
N ALA A 7 -7.17 8.34 6.63
CA ALA A 7 -5.74 8.33 6.37
C ALA A 7 -5.34 9.47 5.44
N PRO A 8 -4.17 10.11 5.65
CA PRO A 8 -3.65 11.07 4.69
C PRO A 8 -3.29 10.37 3.38
N LEU A 9 -3.39 11.11 2.28
CA LEU A 9 -3.02 10.67 0.95
C LEU A 9 -1.94 11.56 0.37
N VAL A 10 -0.85 10.96 -0.08
CA VAL A 10 0.16 11.59 -0.93
C VAL A 10 0.15 10.85 -2.27
N ALA A 11 -0.07 11.58 -3.35
CA ALA A 11 -0.14 11.01 -4.69
C ALA A 11 0.75 11.76 -5.66
N SER A 12 1.36 11.06 -6.61
CA SER A 12 2.01 11.68 -7.76
C SER A 12 0.96 12.40 -8.62
N GLY A 13 1.23 13.65 -8.96
CA GLY A 13 0.35 14.47 -9.82
C GLY A 13 0.59 14.26 -11.31
N VAL A 14 1.50 13.36 -11.71
CA VAL A 14 1.86 13.09 -13.10
C VAL A 14 1.87 11.60 -13.40
N SER A 15 1.73 11.27 -14.70
CA SER A 15 1.91 9.88 -15.16
C SER A 15 3.32 9.38 -14.84
N ARG A 16 3.44 8.10 -14.48
CA ARG A 16 4.75 7.43 -14.36
C ARG A 16 5.61 7.51 -15.64
N LEU A 17 4.98 7.71 -16.79
CA LEU A 17 5.69 7.89 -18.06
C LEU A 17 6.41 9.25 -18.15
N VAL A 18 6.00 10.24 -17.35
CA VAL A 18 6.73 11.51 -17.20
C VAL A 18 7.87 11.35 -16.21
N TYR A 19 7.58 10.74 -15.07
CA TYR A 19 8.53 10.38 -14.02
C TYR A 19 7.91 9.34 -13.08
N ASP A 20 8.58 8.20 -12.88
CA ASP A 20 8.14 7.20 -11.92
C ASP A 20 8.71 7.50 -10.53
N CYS A 21 7.88 8.11 -9.66
CA CYS A 21 8.28 8.43 -8.29
C CYS A 21 8.54 7.17 -7.42
N ASN A 22 8.18 5.98 -7.88
CA ASN A 22 8.49 4.73 -7.21
C ASN A 22 9.76 4.03 -7.77
N ARG A 23 10.67 4.82 -8.33
CA ARG A 23 12.00 4.39 -8.76
C ARG A 23 13.09 5.25 -8.12
N PRO A 24 14.25 4.68 -7.81
CA PRO A 24 15.42 5.49 -7.44
C PRO A 24 15.73 6.52 -8.53
N PRO A 25 16.17 7.74 -8.19
CA PRO A 25 16.46 8.77 -9.19
C PRO A 25 17.52 8.38 -10.22
N GLU A 26 18.44 7.52 -9.84
CA GLU A 26 19.52 6.99 -10.68
C GLU A 26 19.08 5.83 -11.59
N ALA A 27 17.88 5.28 -11.40
CA ALA A 27 17.37 4.20 -12.22
C ALA A 27 17.01 4.70 -13.62
N ASP A 28 17.40 3.95 -14.64
CA ASP A 28 17.09 4.31 -16.04
C ASP A 28 15.58 4.35 -16.30
N ASP A 29 14.83 3.46 -15.66
CA ASP A 29 13.39 3.33 -15.77
C ASP A 29 12.58 4.33 -14.90
N ALA A 30 13.26 5.20 -14.13
CA ALA A 30 12.60 6.35 -13.51
C ALA A 30 12.02 7.32 -14.57
N ILE A 31 12.65 7.38 -15.75
CA ILE A 31 12.16 8.07 -16.95
C ILE A 31 12.36 7.10 -18.13
N ALA A 32 11.51 6.10 -18.23
CA ALA A 32 11.65 5.05 -19.22
C ALA A 32 11.44 5.58 -20.64
N ALA A 33 12.34 5.26 -21.56
CA ALA A 33 12.22 5.61 -22.97
C ALA A 33 11.18 4.76 -23.71
N GLU A 34 10.82 3.61 -23.13
CA GLU A 34 9.83 2.68 -23.66
C GLU A 34 9.02 2.06 -22.52
N SER A 35 7.78 1.72 -22.76
CA SER A 35 6.93 0.97 -21.82
C SER A 35 6.03 0.02 -22.59
N ALA A 36 6.08 -1.28 -22.24
CA ALA A 36 5.32 -2.35 -22.89
C ALA A 36 5.44 -2.36 -24.43
N GLY A 37 6.65 -2.21 -24.95
CA GLY A 37 6.92 -2.18 -26.39
C GLY A 37 6.55 -0.87 -27.12
N VAL A 38 6.06 0.13 -26.36
CA VAL A 38 5.68 1.44 -26.92
C VAL A 38 6.73 2.49 -26.56
N ALA A 39 7.34 3.10 -27.55
CA ALA A 39 8.28 4.20 -27.36
C ALA A 39 7.60 5.43 -26.73
N ILE A 40 8.30 6.10 -25.84
CA ILE A 40 7.86 7.35 -25.18
C ILE A 40 8.72 8.49 -25.75
N PRO A 41 8.28 9.18 -26.82
CA PRO A 41 9.14 10.11 -27.57
C PRO A 41 9.73 11.22 -26.68
N GLY A 42 8.97 11.70 -25.68
CA GLY A 42 9.41 12.73 -24.76
C GLY A 42 10.48 12.28 -23.74
N ASN A 43 10.86 11.00 -23.76
CA ASN A 43 11.88 10.44 -22.87
C ASN A 43 13.15 10.00 -23.61
N VAL A 44 13.10 10.02 -24.95
CA VAL A 44 14.23 9.63 -25.79
C VAL A 44 15.25 10.77 -25.86
N GLY A 45 16.52 10.46 -25.66
CA GLY A 45 17.62 11.41 -25.84
C GLY A 45 17.69 12.52 -24.80
N LEU A 46 17.05 12.36 -23.63
CA LEU A 46 17.13 13.33 -22.55
C LEU A 46 18.57 13.48 -22.05
N THR A 47 19.00 14.72 -21.91
CA THR A 47 20.26 15.07 -21.24
C THR A 47 20.20 14.79 -19.74
N ALA A 48 21.35 14.69 -19.10
CA ALA A 48 21.43 14.57 -17.63
C ALA A 48 20.73 15.74 -16.93
N GLU A 49 20.82 16.94 -17.47
CA GLU A 49 20.17 18.14 -16.93
C GLU A 49 18.63 18.03 -17.01
N GLU A 50 18.08 17.59 -18.13
CA GLU A 50 16.64 17.41 -18.29
C GLU A 50 16.08 16.32 -17.35
N ARG A 51 16.83 15.22 -17.16
CA ARG A 51 16.50 14.19 -16.17
C ARG A 51 16.52 14.75 -14.74
N ARG A 52 17.56 15.53 -14.40
CA ARG A 52 17.68 16.20 -13.09
C ARG A 52 16.51 17.15 -12.83
N LEU A 53 16.13 17.98 -13.80
CA LEU A 53 15.00 18.90 -13.69
C LEU A 53 13.67 18.16 -13.44
N ARG A 54 13.44 17.00 -14.10
CA ARG A 54 12.25 16.19 -13.83
C ARG A 54 12.28 15.57 -12.42
N MET A 55 13.43 15.07 -11.99
CA MET A 55 13.62 14.56 -10.62
C MET A 55 13.28 15.65 -9.59
N GLU A 56 13.81 16.86 -9.75
CA GLU A 56 13.56 17.99 -8.86
C GLU A 56 12.08 18.43 -8.87
N ARG A 57 11.44 18.34 -10.02
CA ARG A 57 10.05 18.79 -10.20
C ARG A 57 9.02 17.79 -9.71
N TYR A 58 9.26 16.49 -9.82
CA TYR A 58 8.26 15.46 -9.55
C TYR A 58 8.64 14.53 -8.39
N TYR A 59 9.84 13.94 -8.43
CA TYR A 59 10.29 13.00 -7.43
C TYR A 59 10.53 13.67 -6.07
N ALA A 60 11.34 14.71 -6.05
CA ALA A 60 11.74 15.33 -4.79
C ALA A 60 10.56 15.93 -4.00
N PRO A 61 9.57 16.61 -4.61
CA PRO A 61 8.39 17.08 -3.89
C PRO A 61 7.52 15.95 -3.37
N PHE A 62 7.32 14.87 -4.15
CA PHE A 62 6.55 13.70 -3.74
C PHE A 62 7.16 13.06 -2.49
N HIS A 63 8.46 12.75 -2.52
CA HIS A 63 9.15 12.13 -1.40
C HIS A 63 9.24 13.02 -0.17
N ARG A 64 9.43 14.35 -0.33
CA ARG A 64 9.37 15.30 0.78
C ARG A 64 7.99 15.35 1.43
N ALA A 65 6.92 15.37 0.63
CA ALA A 65 5.55 15.41 1.13
C ALA A 65 5.22 14.11 1.90
N LEU A 66 5.64 12.95 1.37
CA LEU A 66 5.43 11.66 2.01
C LEU A 66 6.22 11.56 3.32
N ALA A 67 7.49 11.96 3.33
CA ALA A 67 8.31 11.99 4.53
C ALA A 67 7.68 12.90 5.61
N ALA A 68 7.30 14.13 5.27
CA ALA A 68 6.68 15.08 6.20
C ALA A 68 5.35 14.53 6.77
N CYS A 69 4.56 13.85 5.92
CA CYS A 69 3.32 13.23 6.35
C CYS A 69 3.56 12.12 7.39
N ILE A 70 4.53 11.24 7.15
CA ILE A 70 4.89 10.15 8.05
C ILE A 70 5.48 10.70 9.34
N ASP A 71 6.47 11.59 9.24
CA ASP A 71 7.17 12.16 10.40
C ASP A 71 6.21 12.94 11.29
N GLY A 72 5.25 13.68 10.69
CA GLY A 72 4.17 14.33 11.41
C GLY A 72 3.23 13.36 12.15
N ARG A 73 3.03 12.15 11.63
CA ARG A 73 2.27 11.11 12.31
C ARG A 73 3.04 10.47 13.47
N LEU A 74 4.32 10.21 13.26
CA LEU A 74 5.21 9.63 14.28
C LEU A 74 5.47 10.58 15.46
N SER A 75 5.47 11.88 15.20
CA SER A 75 5.73 12.93 16.20
C SER A 75 4.51 13.28 17.05
N ARG A 76 3.31 12.76 16.75
CA ARG A 76 2.13 13.02 17.56
C ARG A 76 2.31 12.45 18.96
N PRO A 77 1.98 13.24 20.02
CA PRO A 77 1.98 12.72 21.38
C PRO A 77 1.10 11.46 21.45
N ARG A 78 1.65 10.40 22.03
CA ARG A 78 0.87 9.21 22.30
C ARG A 78 -0.23 9.55 23.29
N ALA A 79 -1.47 9.16 22.99
CA ALA A 79 -2.57 9.32 23.93
C ALA A 79 -2.24 8.64 25.27
N PRO A 80 -2.77 9.16 26.40
CA PRO A 80 -2.56 8.52 27.69
C PRO A 80 -2.95 7.03 27.64
N VAL A 81 -2.30 6.22 28.44
CA VAL A 81 -2.18 4.75 28.53
C VAL A 81 -3.41 3.86 28.21
N GLN A 82 -4.57 4.41 27.93
CA GLN A 82 -5.83 3.65 27.72
C GLN A 82 -6.22 3.41 26.26
N VAL A 83 -5.46 3.94 25.30
CA VAL A 83 -5.70 3.67 23.87
C VAL A 83 -4.54 2.85 23.31
N PRO A 84 -4.79 1.72 22.66
CA PRO A 84 -3.73 0.93 22.03
C PRO A 84 -2.88 1.83 21.14
N VAL A 85 -1.56 1.73 21.27
CA VAL A 85 -0.61 2.51 20.47
C VAL A 85 -0.79 2.13 19.00
N GLN A 86 -1.47 2.96 18.24
CA GLN A 86 -1.65 2.74 16.82
C GLN A 86 -0.34 3.01 16.08
N VAL A 87 0.33 1.93 15.67
CA VAL A 87 1.50 2.04 14.79
C VAL A 87 1.01 2.45 13.39
N PRO A 88 1.52 3.55 12.83
CA PRO A 88 1.19 3.90 11.44
C PRO A 88 1.63 2.78 10.48
N VAL A 89 0.81 2.53 9.47
CA VAL A 89 1.11 1.61 8.37
C VAL A 89 1.29 2.42 7.10
N LEU A 90 2.35 2.15 6.34
CA LEU A 90 2.51 2.67 4.99
C LEU A 90 1.88 1.70 3.99
N LEU A 91 0.82 2.14 3.33
CA LEU A 91 0.18 1.37 2.26
C LEU A 91 0.24 2.15 0.96
N THR A 92 0.90 1.61 -0.06
CA THR A 92 0.90 2.17 -1.41
C THR A 92 -0.08 1.42 -2.30
N VAL A 93 -0.70 2.12 -3.26
CA VAL A 93 -1.72 1.55 -4.14
C VAL A 93 -1.35 1.86 -5.59
N HIS A 94 -1.26 0.81 -6.38
CA HIS A 94 -0.91 0.84 -7.79
C HIS A 94 -1.88 -0.04 -8.60
N SER A 95 -1.69 -0.10 -9.91
CA SER A 95 -2.44 -1.01 -10.78
C SER A 95 -1.56 -1.55 -11.88
N PHE A 96 -1.89 -2.75 -12.36
CA PHE A 96 -1.21 -3.44 -13.45
C PHE A 96 -2.20 -3.84 -14.57
N THR A 97 -1.68 -4.06 -15.77
CA THR A 97 -2.46 -4.48 -16.94
C THR A 97 -2.82 -5.96 -16.87
N PRO A 98 -4.04 -6.38 -17.31
CA PRO A 98 -4.46 -7.79 -17.31
C PRO A 98 -3.66 -8.66 -18.30
N VAL A 99 -3.04 -8.03 -19.29
CA VAL A 99 -2.17 -8.69 -20.27
C VAL A 99 -0.86 -7.92 -20.36
N TYR A 100 0.27 -8.63 -20.36
CA TYR A 100 1.59 -8.05 -20.55
C TYR A 100 2.44 -8.98 -21.42
N ASP A 101 3.04 -8.46 -22.47
CA ASP A 101 3.79 -9.23 -23.49
C ASP A 101 3.01 -10.45 -24.02
N GLY A 102 1.71 -10.26 -24.26
CA GLY A 102 0.81 -11.33 -24.75
C GLY A 102 0.41 -12.36 -23.70
N VAL A 103 0.91 -12.29 -22.48
CA VAL A 103 0.61 -13.21 -21.39
C VAL A 103 -0.48 -12.61 -20.48
N ARG A 104 -1.57 -13.38 -20.29
CA ARG A 104 -2.64 -13.02 -19.35
C ARG A 104 -2.18 -13.19 -17.91
N ARG A 105 -2.51 -12.22 -17.08
CA ARG A 105 -2.28 -12.23 -15.63
C ARG A 105 -3.58 -12.64 -14.93
N GLU A 106 -3.56 -13.80 -14.30
CA GLU A 106 -4.77 -14.39 -13.69
C GLU A 106 -5.15 -13.76 -12.34
N MET A 107 -4.16 -13.23 -11.59
CA MET A 107 -4.45 -12.62 -10.29
C MET A 107 -5.24 -11.31 -10.43
N ASP A 108 -6.09 -11.06 -9.43
CA ASP A 108 -6.86 -9.82 -9.30
C ASP A 108 -6.06 -8.76 -8.51
N LEU A 109 -5.34 -9.22 -7.47
CA LEU A 109 -4.51 -8.40 -6.61
C LEU A 109 -3.09 -8.98 -6.47
N GLY A 110 -2.11 -8.10 -6.49
CA GLY A 110 -0.78 -8.34 -5.95
C GLY A 110 -0.62 -7.64 -4.61
N ILE A 111 -0.07 -8.33 -3.61
CA ILE A 111 0.38 -7.71 -2.37
C ILE A 111 1.88 -7.86 -2.30
N LEU A 112 2.56 -6.72 -2.42
CA LEU A 112 4.01 -6.66 -2.51
C LEU A 112 4.61 -6.15 -1.19
N HIS A 113 5.74 -6.70 -0.85
CA HIS A 113 6.58 -6.26 0.26
C HIS A 113 8.06 -6.44 -0.11
N ASP A 114 8.91 -5.72 0.58
CA ASP A 114 10.36 -5.94 0.54
C ASP A 114 10.81 -6.84 1.71
N ALA A 115 11.79 -6.46 2.50
CA ALA A 115 12.28 -7.24 3.63
C ALA A 115 11.28 -7.35 4.80
N ASP A 116 10.33 -6.41 4.94
CA ASP A 116 9.30 -6.45 5.98
C ASP A 116 7.97 -6.96 5.41
N ALA A 117 7.63 -8.20 5.74
CA ALA A 117 6.39 -8.84 5.32
C ALA A 117 5.24 -8.72 6.33
N ARG A 118 5.49 -8.18 7.54
CA ARG A 118 4.55 -8.23 8.67
C ARG A 118 3.13 -7.79 8.33
N PHE A 119 2.97 -6.68 7.63
CA PHE A 119 1.65 -6.18 7.24
C PHE A 119 1.13 -6.85 5.98
N ALA A 120 2.02 -7.17 5.03
CA ALA A 120 1.66 -7.85 3.79
C ALA A 120 1.11 -9.26 4.05
N ASP A 121 1.69 -10.01 4.99
CA ASP A 121 1.21 -11.35 5.38
C ASP A 121 -0.23 -11.28 5.89
N LEU A 122 -0.50 -10.41 6.86
CA LEU A 122 -1.84 -10.22 7.41
C LEU A 122 -2.86 -9.73 6.35
N LEU A 123 -2.42 -8.88 5.43
CA LEU A 123 -3.29 -8.39 4.36
C LEU A 123 -3.63 -9.50 3.37
N ILE A 124 -2.67 -10.37 3.03
CA ILE A 124 -2.90 -11.56 2.19
C ILE A 124 -3.89 -12.50 2.87
N ASP A 125 -3.66 -12.85 4.15
CA ASP A 125 -4.54 -13.74 4.92
C ASP A 125 -5.99 -13.24 4.94
N VAL A 126 -6.18 -11.92 5.10
CA VAL A 126 -7.52 -11.30 5.08
C VAL A 126 -8.17 -11.41 3.70
N VAL A 127 -7.42 -11.16 2.61
CA VAL A 127 -7.94 -11.25 1.23
C VAL A 127 -8.29 -12.70 0.88
N GLU A 128 -7.42 -13.65 1.22
CA GLU A 128 -7.64 -15.09 0.99
C GLU A 128 -8.86 -15.60 1.78
N SER A 129 -9.04 -15.13 3.01
CA SER A 129 -10.20 -15.48 3.84
C SER A 129 -11.53 -14.95 3.30
N ASP A 130 -11.53 -13.82 2.59
CA ASP A 130 -12.73 -13.27 1.91
C ASP A 130 -13.11 -14.12 0.68
N GLY A 131 -12.12 -14.69 -0.02
CA GLY A 131 -12.29 -15.66 -1.10
C GLY A 131 -12.78 -15.11 -2.44
N ASP A 132 -13.11 -13.81 -2.52
CA ASP A 132 -13.69 -13.18 -3.71
C ASP A 132 -12.65 -12.73 -4.75
N LEU A 133 -11.39 -12.56 -4.35
CA LEU A 133 -10.31 -12.05 -5.20
C LEU A 133 -9.10 -12.99 -5.16
N MET A 134 -8.55 -13.27 -6.32
CA MET A 134 -7.31 -14.01 -6.42
C MET A 134 -6.12 -13.09 -6.10
N VAL A 135 -5.53 -13.29 -4.92
CA VAL A 135 -4.34 -12.55 -4.50
C VAL A 135 -3.06 -13.35 -4.73
N ARG A 136 -1.96 -12.65 -5.02
CA ARG A 136 -0.61 -13.24 -5.10
C ARG A 136 0.40 -12.35 -4.39
N ARG A 137 1.32 -13.00 -3.67
CA ARG A 137 2.47 -12.35 -3.03
C ARG A 137 3.52 -11.98 -4.06
N ASN A 138 4.03 -10.74 -4.00
CA ASN A 138 5.12 -10.26 -4.85
C ASN A 138 4.93 -10.65 -6.33
N ALA A 139 3.70 -10.41 -6.84
CA ALA A 139 3.31 -10.61 -8.22
C ALA A 139 2.30 -9.51 -8.62
N PRO A 140 2.28 -9.06 -9.89
CA PRO A 140 3.10 -9.53 -11.00
C PRO A 140 4.54 -9.01 -10.97
N TYR A 141 4.89 -8.22 -9.97
CA TYR A 141 6.20 -7.64 -9.72
C TYR A 141 6.65 -7.95 -8.29
N GLY A 142 7.94 -7.83 -8.02
CA GLY A 142 8.50 -8.02 -6.69
C GLY A 142 9.75 -7.18 -6.46
N PRO A 143 10.45 -7.36 -5.32
CA PRO A 143 11.64 -6.58 -4.98
C PRO A 143 12.73 -6.58 -6.05
N LYS A 144 12.87 -7.69 -6.79
CA LYS A 144 13.86 -7.82 -7.89
C LYS A 144 13.61 -6.88 -9.06
N ASP A 145 12.37 -6.42 -9.21
CA ASP A 145 11.95 -5.52 -10.30
C ASP A 145 12.10 -4.04 -9.91
N GLY A 146 12.67 -3.74 -8.73
CA GLY A 146 12.90 -2.39 -8.24
C GLY A 146 11.62 -1.60 -7.91
N VAL A 147 10.46 -2.27 -7.82
CA VAL A 147 9.15 -1.62 -7.59
C VAL A 147 8.91 -1.27 -6.12
N THR A 148 9.77 -1.70 -5.20
CA THR A 148 9.59 -1.50 -3.76
C THR A 148 10.26 -0.25 -3.20
N HIS A 149 10.75 0.65 -4.07
CA HIS A 149 11.52 1.84 -3.68
C HIS A 149 10.82 2.68 -2.60
N THR A 150 9.55 3.01 -2.77
CA THR A 150 8.79 3.79 -1.77
C THR A 150 8.66 3.06 -0.44
N LEU A 151 8.49 1.74 -0.46
CA LEU A 151 8.44 0.92 0.76
C LEU A 151 9.77 0.93 1.50
N ILE A 152 10.89 0.84 0.77
CA ILE A 152 12.25 0.90 1.34
C ILE A 152 12.49 2.27 1.97
N GLU A 153 12.32 3.35 1.19
CA GLU A 153 12.66 4.71 1.60
C GLU A 153 11.83 5.21 2.78
N HIS A 154 10.55 4.88 2.81
CA HIS A 154 9.62 5.46 3.78
C HIS A 154 9.07 4.46 4.80
N GLY A 155 9.02 3.18 4.47
CA GLY A 155 8.59 2.10 5.36
C GLY A 155 9.77 1.49 6.12
N LEU A 156 10.62 0.72 5.42
CA LEU A 156 11.71 -0.05 6.03
C LEU A 156 12.68 0.83 6.83
N ARG A 157 13.13 1.95 6.27
CA ARG A 157 14.08 2.87 6.96
C ARG A 157 13.53 3.46 8.25
N ARG A 158 12.21 3.45 8.44
CA ARG A 158 11.53 3.93 9.66
C ARG A 158 10.99 2.79 10.53
N GLY A 159 11.22 1.54 10.15
CA GLY A 159 10.68 0.36 10.84
C GLY A 159 9.15 0.27 10.81
N LEU A 160 8.50 0.97 9.88
CA LEU A 160 7.04 0.96 9.75
C LEU A 160 6.57 -0.31 9.03
N PRO A 161 5.52 -0.97 9.53
CA PRO A 161 4.80 -1.97 8.76
C PRO A 161 4.32 -1.38 7.44
N ASN A 162 4.53 -2.09 6.34
CA ASN A 162 4.24 -1.55 5.04
C ASN A 162 3.84 -2.65 4.05
N ALA A 163 3.08 -2.27 3.03
CA ALA A 163 2.77 -3.11 1.89
C ALA A 163 2.43 -2.25 0.67
N MET A 164 2.55 -2.82 -0.51
CA MET A 164 2.05 -2.27 -1.77
C MET A 164 0.92 -3.15 -2.29
N VAL A 165 -0.17 -2.52 -2.67
CA VAL A 165 -1.28 -3.17 -3.36
C VAL A 165 -1.18 -2.85 -4.84
N GLU A 166 -1.17 -3.89 -5.65
CA GLU A 166 -1.29 -3.85 -7.11
C GLU A 166 -2.67 -4.39 -7.50
N ILE A 167 -3.47 -3.60 -8.21
CA ILE A 167 -4.82 -3.97 -8.63
C ILE A 167 -4.80 -4.22 -10.13
N ARG A 168 -5.38 -5.34 -10.60
CA ARG A 168 -5.57 -5.52 -12.04
C ARG A 168 -6.53 -4.43 -12.56
N ASN A 169 -6.10 -3.62 -13.52
CA ASN A 169 -6.75 -2.35 -13.83
C ASN A 169 -8.13 -2.49 -14.49
N ASP A 170 -8.43 -3.65 -15.11
CA ASP A 170 -9.77 -3.96 -15.63
C ASP A 170 -10.84 -4.10 -14.52
N LEU A 171 -10.44 -4.27 -13.27
CA LEU A 171 -11.34 -4.30 -12.11
C LEU A 171 -11.73 -2.91 -11.59
N ILE A 172 -11.11 -1.85 -12.12
CA ILE A 172 -11.29 -0.46 -11.66
C ILE A 172 -11.46 0.53 -12.82
N GLU A 173 -12.13 0.12 -13.89
CA GLU A 173 -12.31 0.94 -15.10
C GLU A 173 -13.33 2.08 -14.92
N SER A 174 -14.35 1.88 -14.08
CA SER A 174 -15.39 2.87 -13.85
C SER A 174 -15.33 3.46 -12.43
N PRO A 175 -15.90 4.66 -12.20
CA PRO A 175 -16.04 5.22 -10.86
C PRO A 175 -16.73 4.27 -9.86
N GLU A 176 -17.70 3.50 -10.30
CA GLU A 176 -18.45 2.53 -9.51
C GLU A 176 -17.52 1.39 -9.05
N THR A 177 -16.77 0.79 -9.98
CA THR A 177 -15.82 -0.30 -9.67
C THR A 177 -14.64 0.22 -8.85
N GLN A 178 -14.16 1.45 -9.10
CA GLN A 178 -13.14 2.10 -8.27
C GLN A 178 -13.62 2.28 -6.82
N ASN A 179 -14.86 2.74 -6.63
CA ASN A 179 -15.42 2.93 -5.30
C ASN A 179 -15.63 1.59 -4.57
N ALA A 180 -16.13 0.58 -5.28
CA ALA A 180 -16.31 -0.77 -4.74
C ALA A 180 -14.96 -1.38 -4.30
N MET A 181 -13.95 -1.32 -5.15
CA MET A 181 -12.60 -1.80 -4.83
C MET A 181 -11.98 -0.99 -3.67
N ALA A 182 -12.14 0.33 -3.67
CA ALA A 182 -11.64 1.19 -2.58
C ALA A 182 -12.28 0.85 -1.23
N ALA A 183 -13.59 0.54 -1.20
CA ALA A 183 -14.29 0.10 0.02
C ALA A 183 -13.78 -1.27 0.50
N ARG A 184 -13.60 -2.20 -0.43
CA ARG A 184 -13.07 -3.55 -0.14
C ARG A 184 -11.65 -3.48 0.43
N LEU A 185 -10.75 -2.78 -0.23
CA LEU A 185 -9.37 -2.61 0.23
C LEU A 185 -9.28 -1.85 1.57
N ALA A 186 -10.16 -0.88 1.82
CA ALA A 186 -10.23 -0.21 3.11
C ALA A 186 -10.63 -1.18 4.23
N ARG A 187 -11.60 -2.06 3.98
CA ARG A 187 -12.01 -3.11 4.92
C ARG A 187 -10.84 -4.08 5.19
N TYR A 188 -10.17 -4.57 4.16
CA TYR A 188 -9.03 -5.48 4.30
C TYR A 188 -7.89 -4.85 5.09
N ALA A 189 -7.51 -3.61 4.77
CA ALA A 189 -6.46 -2.90 5.48
C ALA A 189 -6.80 -2.67 6.95
N ALA A 190 -8.06 -2.36 7.28
CA ALA A 190 -8.52 -2.20 8.65
C ALA A 190 -8.46 -3.52 9.43
N GLN A 191 -8.88 -4.64 8.82
CA GLN A 191 -8.82 -5.96 9.44
C GLN A 191 -7.38 -6.44 9.66
N ALA A 192 -6.51 -6.31 8.66
CA ALA A 192 -5.09 -6.64 8.77
C ALA A 192 -4.40 -5.81 9.87
N ARG A 193 -4.73 -4.52 9.96
CA ARG A 193 -4.21 -3.65 11.01
C ARG A 193 -4.69 -4.07 12.40
N ALA A 194 -5.98 -4.40 12.56
CA ALA A 194 -6.54 -4.87 13.83
C ALA A 194 -5.88 -6.19 14.27
N ALA A 195 -5.63 -7.11 13.33
CA ALA A 195 -4.90 -8.35 13.61
C ALA A 195 -3.47 -8.07 14.10
N MET A 196 -2.76 -7.15 13.45
CA MET A 196 -1.41 -6.75 13.85
C MET A 196 -1.38 -6.11 15.24
N GLU A 197 -2.34 -5.25 15.57
CA GLU A 197 -2.48 -4.64 16.90
C GLU A 197 -2.76 -5.68 17.98
N SER A 198 -3.60 -6.69 17.69
CA SER A 198 -3.90 -7.80 18.60
C SER A 198 -2.68 -8.67 18.87
N MET A 199 -1.84 -8.91 17.87
CA MET A 199 -0.59 -9.66 18.00
C MET A 199 0.44 -8.90 18.85
N ALA A 200 0.47 -7.58 18.75
CA ALA A 200 1.37 -6.72 19.51
C ALA A 200 0.95 -6.57 21.00
N ASN A 201 -0.34 -6.78 21.32
CA ASN A 201 -0.88 -6.67 22.69
C ASN A 201 -1.89 -7.79 22.99
N PRO A 202 -1.42 -9.04 23.21
CA PRO A 202 -2.29 -10.21 23.40
C PRO A 202 -3.13 -10.15 24.71
N GLU A 203 -2.72 -9.37 25.71
CA GLU A 203 -3.48 -9.22 26.97
C GLU A 203 -4.71 -8.33 26.78
N ALA A 204 -4.60 -7.24 26.03
CA ALA A 204 -5.74 -6.38 25.70
C ALA A 204 -6.78 -7.10 24.82
N ALA A 205 -6.35 -7.98 23.93
CA ALA A 205 -7.23 -8.78 23.09
C ALA A 205 -8.07 -9.77 23.93
N ARG A 206 -7.53 -10.31 25.01
CA ARG A 206 -8.26 -11.22 25.93
C ARG A 206 -9.26 -10.49 26.81
N ALA A 207 -8.97 -9.25 27.21
CA ALA A 207 -9.87 -8.43 28.04
C ALA A 207 -11.13 -7.96 27.28
N GLY A 208 -11.02 -7.68 25.98
CA GLY A 208 -12.16 -7.27 25.13
C GLY A 208 -13.13 -8.40 24.77
N GLY A 209 -12.70 -9.67 24.85
CA GLY A 209 -13.52 -10.85 24.55
C GLY A 209 -14.38 -11.37 25.72
N ALA A 210 -14.28 -10.78 26.94
CA ALA A 210 -14.93 -11.28 28.11
C ALA A 210 -16.31 -10.66 28.45
N VAL A 211 -16.84 -9.79 27.58
CA VAL A 211 -18.10 -9.07 27.83
C VAL A 211 -19.18 -9.58 26.87
N ASP A 212 -19.56 -10.86 26.95
CA ASP A 212 -20.91 -11.31 26.57
C ASP A 212 -21.17 -12.77 27.05
N ARG A 213 -21.36 -12.95 28.36
CA ARG A 213 -22.09 -14.10 28.86
C ARG A 213 -23.40 -13.60 29.49
N PRO A 214 -24.56 -13.85 28.88
CA PRO A 214 -25.80 -13.54 29.53
C PRO A 214 -25.92 -14.34 30.81
N LEU A 215 -26.16 -13.66 31.91
CA LEU A 215 -26.53 -14.25 33.18
C LEU A 215 -27.78 -15.13 32.96
N ALA A 216 -27.61 -16.44 33.04
CA ALA A 216 -28.71 -17.37 33.07
C ALA A 216 -29.53 -17.08 34.33
N SER A 217 -30.76 -16.60 34.17
CA SER A 217 -31.78 -16.43 35.18
C SER A 217 -32.04 -17.79 35.87
N ARG A 218 -31.65 -17.92 37.10
CA ARG A 218 -32.18 -18.98 37.97
C ARG A 218 -33.58 -18.54 38.40
N ALA A 219 -34.60 -19.07 37.75
CA ALA A 219 -35.92 -19.12 38.32
C ALA A 219 -35.95 -20.28 39.32
N ALA A 220 -36.10 -19.95 40.59
CA ALA A 220 -36.54 -20.88 41.62
C ALA A 220 -38.05 -20.80 41.71
N GLY A 221 -38.72 -21.92 41.58
CA GLY A 221 -40.09 -22.16 41.95
C GLY A 221 -40.18 -23.45 42.71
#